data_6a0afda6c35f5ba95ab51620be9439e9
#
_entry.id   6a0afda6c35f5ba95ab51620be9439e9
#
_cell.length_a   1.000
_cell.length_b   1.000
_cell.length_c   1.000
_cell.angle_alpha   90.00
_cell.angle_beta   90.00
_cell.angle_gamma   90.00
#
_symmetry.space_group_name_H-M   'P 1'
#
loop_
_entity.id
_entity.type
_entity.pdbx_description
1 polymer ?
#
loop_
_entity_poly.entity_id
_entity_poly.type
_entity_poly.pdbx_seq_one_letter_code
_entity_poly.pdbx_strand_id
1 'polypeptide(L)'
;DISRVAFGVSDDEYGLKDNKSLKKIIAPATLRRTADGWFSYTRAEEIIFPGDKLRIFGGALFNERAKKITLPESVEVILANTFWNNNKMESITLPSKIKVIPARCFYFCKSLKSIDIPAAVTEIQEDAFAECIQLERITFLGEAPALPKGKNGQTLSPFASVVWEASGQRKCVIRVPKGKTESFLEKWQWSADKASRFEEITHRVSAP
;
A
#
# COMPACT_ATOMS: atom_id res chain seq x y z
N ASP A 1 -10.25 -17.27 25.58
CA ASP A 1 -10.10 -17.02 24.12
C ASP A 1 -10.06 -15.51 23.88
N ILE A 2 -8.85 -14.92 23.93
CA ILE A 2 -8.65 -13.47 23.74
C ILE A 2 -8.48 -13.20 22.23
N SER A 3 -9.49 -13.56 21.44
CA SER A 3 -9.48 -13.29 20.00
C SER A 3 -10.02 -11.91 19.65
N ARG A 4 -10.54 -11.16 20.64
CA ARG A 4 -11.11 -9.82 20.45
C ARG A 4 -10.63 -8.91 21.58
N VAL A 5 -9.94 -7.84 21.24
CA VAL A 5 -9.67 -6.74 22.17
C VAL A 5 -10.39 -5.50 21.64
N ALA A 6 -11.35 -4.99 22.41
CA ALA A 6 -11.93 -3.68 22.16
C ALA A 6 -11.01 -2.64 22.83
N PHE A 7 -10.53 -1.68 22.04
CA PHE A 7 -9.72 -0.60 22.54
C PHE A 7 -10.57 0.40 23.33
N GLY A 8 -10.30 0.54 24.63
CA GLY A 8 -10.65 1.76 25.32
C GLY A 8 -9.72 2.86 24.82
N VAL A 9 -10.27 4.03 24.55
CA VAL A 9 -9.51 5.22 24.17
C VAL A 9 -8.80 5.72 25.42
N SER A 10 -7.61 5.22 25.67
CA SER A 10 -6.65 5.92 26.52
C SER A 10 -5.48 6.32 25.61
N ASP A 11 -5.00 7.53 25.78
CA ASP A 11 -3.82 8.07 25.09
C ASP A 11 -2.51 7.36 25.49
N ASP A 12 -2.61 6.19 26.13
CA ASP A 12 -1.51 5.43 26.66
C ASP A 12 -0.76 4.70 25.54
N GLU A 13 0.32 5.13 25.39
CA GLU A 13 1.55 5.01 24.59
C GLU A 13 1.73 3.81 23.64
N TYR A 14 1.10 2.64 23.80
CA TYR A 14 1.55 1.46 23.03
C TYR A 14 0.46 0.53 22.50
N GLY A 15 -0.81 0.77 22.72
CA GLY A 15 -1.90 -0.04 22.14
C GLY A 15 -1.72 -1.54 22.36
N LEU A 16 -1.67 -2.32 21.28
CA LEU A 16 -1.44 -3.77 21.29
C LEU A 16 0.01 -4.16 20.94
N LYS A 17 0.91 -3.20 20.95
CA LYS A 17 2.32 -3.43 20.61
C LYS A 17 2.86 -4.64 21.39
N ASP A 18 3.66 -5.46 20.68
CA ASP A 18 4.31 -6.66 21.21
C ASP A 18 3.39 -7.78 21.74
N ASN A 19 2.06 -7.67 21.57
CA ASN A 19 1.17 -8.75 21.94
C ASN A 19 1.29 -9.93 20.96
N LYS A 20 1.98 -10.98 21.39
CA LYS A 20 2.31 -12.15 20.57
C LYS A 20 1.22 -13.25 20.58
N SER A 21 0.19 -13.11 21.40
CA SER A 21 -0.89 -14.11 21.52
C SER A 21 -2.07 -13.82 20.59
N LEU A 22 -2.25 -12.60 20.14
CA LEU A 22 -3.34 -12.19 19.27
C LEU A 22 -3.15 -12.73 17.85
N LYS A 23 -4.15 -13.43 17.33
CA LYS A 23 -4.20 -13.88 15.93
C LYS A 23 -5.05 -12.97 15.05
N LYS A 24 -6.05 -12.33 15.64
CA LYS A 24 -6.97 -11.44 14.95
C LYS A 24 -7.22 -10.19 15.79
N ILE A 25 -7.22 -9.03 15.14
CA ILE A 25 -7.51 -7.74 15.75
C ILE A 25 -8.73 -7.15 15.03
N ILE A 26 -9.73 -6.70 15.80
CA ILE A 26 -10.87 -5.95 15.29
C ILE A 26 -10.88 -4.63 16.05
N ALA A 27 -10.59 -3.54 15.35
CA ALA A 27 -10.60 -2.20 15.93
C ALA A 27 -12.03 -1.71 16.22
N PRO A 28 -12.23 -0.76 17.16
CA PRO A 28 -13.54 -0.16 17.39
C PRO A 28 -14.06 0.56 16.13
N ALA A 29 -15.36 0.42 15.86
CA ALA A 29 -16.00 1.12 14.73
C ALA A 29 -16.02 2.66 14.91
N THR A 30 -15.83 3.14 16.13
CA THR A 30 -15.78 4.57 16.47
C THR A 30 -14.41 5.20 16.23
N LEU A 31 -13.39 4.41 15.89
CA LEU A 31 -12.02 4.89 15.68
C LEU A 31 -11.97 5.90 14.54
N ARG A 32 -11.33 7.07 14.77
CA ARG A 32 -11.21 8.15 13.78
C ARG A 32 -9.82 8.25 13.17
N ARG A 33 -8.80 7.84 13.91
CA ARG A 33 -7.41 7.76 13.48
C ARG A 33 -6.69 6.65 14.25
N THR A 34 -5.65 6.12 13.66
CA THR A 34 -4.68 5.27 14.37
C THR A 34 -3.47 6.09 14.78
N ALA A 35 -2.73 5.64 15.77
CA ALA A 35 -1.48 6.24 16.23
C ALA A 35 -0.29 5.33 15.94
N ASP A 36 0.91 5.90 16.05
CA ASP A 36 2.16 5.20 15.77
C ASP A 36 2.35 3.98 16.66
N GLY A 37 2.65 2.87 16.05
CA GLY A 37 3.03 1.64 16.74
C GLY A 37 1.90 0.85 17.39
N TRP A 38 0.64 1.27 17.34
CA TRP A 38 -0.48 0.59 18.02
C TRP A 38 -0.58 -0.91 17.76
N PHE A 39 -0.24 -1.35 16.56
CA PHE A 39 -0.34 -2.75 16.13
C PHE A 39 1.02 -3.38 15.87
N SER A 40 2.10 -2.65 16.19
CA SER A 40 3.45 -3.09 15.89
C SER A 40 3.82 -4.34 16.68
N TYR A 41 4.56 -5.23 16.01
CA TYR A 41 5.08 -6.47 16.58
C TYR A 41 4.03 -7.42 17.14
N THR A 42 2.74 -7.24 16.84
CA THR A 42 1.72 -8.25 17.10
C THR A 42 1.91 -9.45 16.17
N ARG A 43 1.37 -10.60 16.56
CA ARG A 43 1.33 -11.78 15.69
C ARG A 43 0.00 -11.96 14.97
N ALA A 44 -0.83 -10.92 14.93
CA ALA A 44 -2.12 -10.97 14.26
C ALA A 44 -1.94 -11.26 12.76
N GLU A 45 -2.66 -12.24 12.27
CA GLU A 45 -2.68 -12.62 10.86
C GLU A 45 -3.76 -11.83 10.09
N GLU A 46 -4.75 -11.31 10.82
CA GLU A 46 -5.85 -10.52 10.29
C GLU A 46 -6.09 -9.27 11.14
N ILE A 47 -6.19 -8.10 10.50
CA ILE A 47 -6.49 -6.84 11.15
C ILE A 47 -7.64 -6.17 10.40
N ILE A 48 -8.74 -5.89 11.13
CA ILE A 48 -9.98 -5.34 10.59
C ILE A 48 -10.29 -4.03 11.27
N PHE A 49 -10.60 -3.03 10.48
CA PHE A 49 -11.11 -1.72 10.91
C PHE A 49 -12.55 -1.57 10.44
N PRO A 50 -13.54 -1.97 11.25
CA PRO A 50 -14.93 -1.85 10.89
C PRO A 50 -15.42 -0.39 10.99
N GLY A 51 -16.53 -0.12 10.31
CA GLY A 51 -17.20 1.20 10.39
C GLY A 51 -16.69 2.21 9.38
N ASP A 52 -17.17 3.44 9.53
CA ASP A 52 -17.02 4.54 8.57
C ASP A 52 -16.40 5.81 9.17
N LYS A 53 -15.85 5.75 10.37
CA LYS A 53 -15.31 6.92 11.09
C LYS A 53 -13.83 7.12 10.88
N LEU A 54 -13.07 6.08 10.54
CA LEU A 54 -11.62 6.15 10.35
C LEU A 54 -11.30 7.00 9.12
N ARG A 55 -10.57 8.10 9.32
CA ARG A 55 -10.15 9.02 8.25
C ARG A 55 -8.65 8.98 8.01
N ILE A 56 -7.86 8.85 9.06
CA ILE A 56 -6.41 8.85 9.02
C ILE A 56 -5.91 7.50 9.51
N PHE A 57 -5.22 6.80 8.63
CA PHE A 57 -4.60 5.52 8.94
C PHE A 57 -3.08 5.63 8.87
N GLY A 58 -2.43 5.32 9.98
CA GLY A 58 -0.98 5.40 10.02
C GLY A 58 -0.42 4.92 11.34
N GLY A 59 0.90 5.09 11.44
CA GLY A 59 1.62 4.52 12.54
C GLY A 59 2.07 3.11 12.24
N ALA A 60 3.30 3.01 11.81
CA ALA A 60 4.04 1.81 11.43
C ALA A 60 3.41 0.50 11.95
N LEU A 61 2.63 -0.13 11.10
CA LEU A 61 1.93 -1.36 11.40
C LEU A 61 2.89 -2.57 11.34
N PHE A 62 4.11 -2.43 11.82
CA PHE A 62 5.16 -3.46 11.77
C PHE A 62 4.64 -4.85 12.19
N ASN A 63 3.86 -5.47 11.32
CA ASN A 63 3.31 -6.78 11.57
C ASN A 63 3.84 -7.78 10.54
N GLU A 64 4.85 -8.53 10.93
CA GLU A 64 5.48 -9.53 10.06
C GLU A 64 4.57 -10.72 9.71
N ARG A 65 3.36 -10.82 10.26
CA ARG A 65 2.46 -11.95 10.08
C ARG A 65 1.12 -11.62 9.45
N ALA A 66 0.76 -10.33 9.37
CA ALA A 66 -0.51 -9.94 8.77
C ALA A 66 -0.55 -10.33 7.29
N LYS A 67 -1.44 -11.26 6.97
CA LYS A 67 -1.73 -11.69 5.58
C LYS A 67 -2.81 -10.83 4.96
N LYS A 68 -3.73 -10.35 5.81
CA LYS A 68 -4.89 -9.57 5.40
C LYS A 68 -5.09 -8.36 6.32
N ILE A 69 -5.13 -7.20 5.72
CA ILE A 69 -5.47 -5.94 6.37
C ILE A 69 -6.65 -5.35 5.59
N THR A 70 -7.75 -5.08 6.29
CA THR A 70 -8.96 -4.52 5.68
C THR A 70 -9.14 -3.11 6.19
N LEU A 71 -9.02 -2.13 5.32
CA LEU A 71 -9.26 -0.71 5.59
C LEU A 71 -10.68 -0.34 5.15
N PRO A 72 -11.40 0.49 5.90
CA PRO A 72 -12.70 0.98 5.47
C PRO A 72 -12.54 2.06 4.40
N GLU A 73 -13.52 2.18 3.52
CA GLU A 73 -13.59 3.20 2.46
C GLU A 73 -13.62 4.65 2.97
N SER A 74 -13.81 4.83 4.26
CA SER A 74 -13.78 6.13 4.90
C SER A 74 -12.37 6.72 5.08
N VAL A 75 -11.31 5.92 4.91
CA VAL A 75 -9.92 6.38 5.02
C VAL A 75 -9.58 7.27 3.83
N GLU A 76 -9.10 8.46 4.14
CA GLU A 76 -8.71 9.49 3.17
C GLU A 76 -7.20 9.74 3.16
N VAL A 77 -6.53 9.44 4.28
CA VAL A 77 -5.10 9.64 4.44
C VAL A 77 -4.44 8.40 5.02
N ILE A 78 -3.39 7.94 4.35
CA ILE A 78 -2.45 6.94 4.86
C ILE A 78 -1.14 7.68 5.17
N LEU A 79 -0.53 7.41 6.32
CA LEU A 79 0.72 8.05 6.72
C LEU A 79 1.95 7.28 6.22
N ALA A 80 3.11 7.95 6.21
CA ALA A 80 4.37 7.32 5.82
C ALA A 80 4.69 6.09 6.69
N ASN A 81 5.42 5.13 6.11
CA ASN A 81 5.83 3.88 6.75
C ASN A 81 4.69 2.97 7.28
N THR A 82 3.43 3.24 6.93
CA THR A 82 2.28 2.55 7.54
C THR A 82 2.34 1.03 7.44
N PHE A 83 2.69 0.49 6.27
CA PHE A 83 2.80 -0.96 6.05
C PHE A 83 4.24 -1.44 5.93
N TRP A 84 5.20 -0.66 6.37
CA TRP A 84 6.60 -1.03 6.31
C TRP A 84 6.84 -2.41 6.94
N ASN A 85 7.60 -3.26 6.25
CA ASN A 85 8.02 -4.60 6.69
C ASN A 85 6.87 -5.58 6.98
N ASN A 86 5.70 -5.41 6.33
CA ASN A 86 4.62 -6.40 6.39
C ASN A 86 4.92 -7.57 5.44
N ASN A 87 5.89 -8.39 5.81
CA ASN A 87 6.50 -9.42 4.95
C ASN A 87 5.58 -10.57 4.53
N LYS A 88 4.40 -10.72 5.14
CA LYS A 88 3.44 -11.79 4.82
C LYS A 88 2.22 -11.27 4.07
N MET A 89 2.08 -9.96 3.92
CA MET A 89 0.97 -9.36 3.19
C MET A 89 1.13 -9.61 1.69
N GLU A 90 0.23 -10.41 1.11
CA GLU A 90 0.25 -10.75 -0.32
C GLU A 90 -0.55 -9.77 -1.19
N SER A 91 -1.57 -9.15 -0.61
CA SER A 91 -2.39 -8.13 -1.26
C SER A 91 -3.05 -7.21 -0.24
N ILE A 92 -3.45 -6.03 -0.68
CA ILE A 92 -4.24 -5.08 0.11
C ILE A 92 -5.16 -4.32 -0.84
N THR A 93 -6.40 -4.06 -0.39
CA THR A 93 -7.32 -3.14 -1.05
C THR A 93 -7.15 -1.76 -0.43
N LEU A 94 -6.84 -0.78 -1.27
CA LEU A 94 -6.69 0.60 -0.86
C LEU A 94 -8.04 1.34 -0.95
N PRO A 95 -8.38 2.17 0.04
CA PRO A 95 -9.60 2.99 0.00
C PRO A 95 -9.61 3.94 -1.21
N SER A 96 -10.77 4.09 -1.84
CA SER A 96 -10.91 4.81 -3.12
C SER A 96 -10.59 6.31 -3.05
N LYS A 97 -10.64 6.92 -1.85
CA LYS A 97 -10.49 8.37 -1.64
C LYS A 97 -9.07 8.83 -1.37
N ILE A 98 -8.11 7.92 -1.15
CA ILE A 98 -6.73 8.33 -0.89
C ILE A 98 -6.14 9.02 -2.13
N LYS A 99 -5.35 10.08 -1.89
CA LYS A 99 -4.73 10.87 -2.97
C LYS A 99 -3.23 10.67 -3.07
N VAL A 100 -2.61 10.17 -2.02
CA VAL A 100 -1.16 10.01 -1.94
C VAL A 100 -0.84 8.61 -1.45
N ILE A 101 0.08 7.93 -2.12
CA ILE A 101 0.80 6.78 -1.57
C ILE A 101 2.06 7.34 -0.92
N PRO A 102 2.12 7.42 0.41
CA PRO A 102 3.19 8.15 1.09
C PRO A 102 4.52 7.41 1.08
N ALA A 103 5.56 8.13 1.49
CA ALA A 103 6.92 7.60 1.52
C ALA A 103 7.00 6.30 2.32
N ARG A 104 7.69 5.32 1.75
CA ARG A 104 7.94 4.00 2.35
C ARG A 104 6.69 3.27 2.83
N CYS A 105 5.52 3.58 2.26
CA CYS A 105 4.24 3.01 2.68
C CYS A 105 4.27 1.48 2.68
N PHE A 106 4.80 0.86 1.62
CA PHE A 106 4.93 -0.59 1.44
C PHE A 106 6.39 -1.07 1.39
N TYR A 107 7.29 -0.28 1.93
CA TYR A 107 8.72 -0.61 1.94
C TYR A 107 8.96 -1.96 2.63
N PHE A 108 9.71 -2.86 1.99
CA PHE A 108 9.95 -4.24 2.46
C PHE A 108 8.69 -5.12 2.59
N CYS A 109 7.61 -4.85 1.86
CA CYS A 109 6.48 -5.79 1.74
C CYS A 109 6.83 -6.93 0.78
N LYS A 110 7.74 -7.81 1.19
CA LYS A 110 8.39 -8.81 0.32
C LYS A 110 7.46 -9.82 -0.32
N SER A 111 6.29 -10.10 0.28
CA SER A 111 5.29 -11.04 -0.24
C SER A 111 4.18 -10.36 -1.05
N LEU A 112 4.18 -9.03 -1.16
CA LEU A 112 3.16 -8.29 -1.91
C LEU A 112 3.27 -8.65 -3.40
N LYS A 113 2.22 -9.30 -3.95
CA LYS A 113 2.17 -9.78 -5.34
C LYS A 113 1.47 -8.81 -6.27
N SER A 114 0.46 -8.14 -5.75
CA SER A 114 -0.31 -7.18 -6.57
C SER A 114 -0.90 -6.08 -5.73
N ILE A 115 -1.09 -4.92 -6.36
CA ILE A 115 -1.79 -3.78 -5.76
C ILE A 115 -2.53 -3.00 -6.83
N ASP A 116 -3.75 -2.58 -6.51
CA ASP A 116 -4.52 -1.66 -7.33
C ASP A 116 -4.42 -0.26 -6.72
N ILE A 117 -3.99 0.70 -7.53
CA ILE A 117 -3.83 2.11 -7.15
C ILE A 117 -5.12 2.85 -7.51
N PRO A 118 -5.88 3.36 -6.53
CA PRO A 118 -7.14 4.04 -6.78
C PRO A 118 -7.02 5.23 -7.74
N ALA A 119 -8.09 5.49 -8.48
CA ALA A 119 -8.11 6.56 -9.49
C ALA A 119 -7.88 7.97 -8.90
N ALA A 120 -8.17 8.16 -7.62
CA ALA A 120 -7.96 9.43 -6.93
C ALA A 120 -6.48 9.72 -6.58
N VAL A 121 -5.59 8.72 -6.69
CA VAL A 121 -4.17 8.88 -6.35
C VAL A 121 -3.47 9.75 -7.38
N THR A 122 -2.92 10.86 -6.93
CA THR A 122 -2.21 11.85 -7.74
C THR A 122 -0.70 11.88 -7.51
N GLU A 123 -0.23 11.21 -6.45
CA GLU A 123 1.18 11.21 -6.05
C GLU A 123 1.59 9.88 -5.44
N ILE A 124 2.78 9.41 -5.78
CA ILE A 124 3.49 8.30 -5.11
C ILE A 124 4.83 8.85 -4.64
N GLN A 125 5.10 8.72 -3.34
CA GLN A 125 6.30 9.29 -2.74
C GLN A 125 7.47 8.32 -2.71
N GLU A 126 8.61 8.78 -2.18
CA GLU A 126 9.89 8.09 -2.19
C GLU A 126 9.80 6.69 -1.56
N ASP A 127 10.42 5.71 -2.20
CA ASP A 127 10.54 4.33 -1.73
C ASP A 127 9.20 3.63 -1.41
N ALA A 128 8.06 4.15 -1.90
CA ALA A 128 6.73 3.66 -1.52
C ALA A 128 6.58 2.15 -1.68
N PHE A 129 7.20 1.55 -2.68
CA PHE A 129 7.18 0.11 -3.00
C PHE A 129 8.58 -0.50 -3.07
N ALA A 130 9.60 0.18 -2.54
CA ALA A 130 10.96 -0.35 -2.59
C ALA A 130 11.05 -1.66 -1.80
N GLU A 131 11.85 -2.60 -2.29
CA GLU A 131 12.02 -3.95 -1.73
C GLU A 131 10.74 -4.83 -1.76
N CYS A 132 9.73 -4.49 -2.57
CA CYS A 132 8.61 -5.38 -2.87
C CYS A 132 9.01 -6.40 -3.93
N ILE A 133 9.92 -7.30 -3.59
CA ILE A 133 10.61 -8.21 -4.54
C ILE A 133 9.71 -9.24 -5.22
N GLN A 134 8.51 -9.50 -4.68
CA GLN A 134 7.53 -10.41 -5.29
C GLN A 134 6.41 -9.68 -6.02
N LEU A 135 6.52 -8.35 -6.21
CA LEU A 135 5.49 -7.59 -6.89
C LEU A 135 5.44 -7.94 -8.39
N GLU A 136 4.33 -8.53 -8.81
CA GLU A 136 4.07 -9.01 -10.16
C GLU A 136 3.17 -8.06 -10.96
N ARG A 137 2.33 -7.27 -10.25
CA ARG A 137 1.38 -6.38 -10.90
C ARG A 137 1.08 -5.15 -10.06
N ILE A 138 1.12 -4.00 -10.71
CA ILE A 138 0.59 -2.74 -10.20
C ILE A 138 -0.48 -2.25 -11.18
N THR A 139 -1.73 -2.09 -10.74
CA THR A 139 -2.81 -1.60 -11.58
C THR A 139 -3.14 -0.17 -11.20
N PHE A 140 -3.01 0.76 -12.13
CA PHE A 140 -3.49 2.12 -11.95
C PHE A 140 -4.91 2.23 -12.49
N LEU A 141 -5.84 2.68 -11.66
CA LEU A 141 -7.25 2.84 -12.03
C LEU A 141 -7.57 4.24 -12.56
N GLY A 142 -6.61 5.16 -12.48
CA GLY A 142 -6.70 6.56 -12.90
C GLY A 142 -5.54 7.03 -13.76
N GLU A 143 -5.31 8.34 -13.73
CA GLU A 143 -4.21 8.99 -14.44
C GLU A 143 -2.85 8.67 -13.79
N ALA A 144 -1.76 8.92 -14.54
CA ALA A 144 -0.42 8.76 -14.01
C ALA A 144 -0.21 9.66 -12.78
N PRO A 145 0.13 9.11 -11.60
CA PRO A 145 0.47 9.93 -10.44
C PRO A 145 1.83 10.63 -10.65
N ALA A 146 2.08 11.70 -9.91
CA ALA A 146 3.41 12.28 -9.80
C ALA A 146 4.34 11.32 -9.06
N LEU A 147 5.59 11.23 -9.50
CA LEU A 147 6.64 10.49 -8.82
C LEU A 147 7.62 11.45 -8.13
N PRO A 148 8.37 10.97 -7.12
CA PRO A 148 9.33 11.81 -6.41
C PRO A 148 10.39 12.37 -7.35
N LYS A 149 10.89 13.56 -7.02
CA LYS A 149 11.96 14.23 -7.76
C LYS A 149 13.23 14.26 -6.92
N GLY A 150 14.34 13.91 -7.53
CA GLY A 150 15.66 14.08 -6.96
C GLY A 150 16.12 15.54 -6.98
N LYS A 151 17.26 15.82 -6.35
CA LYS A 151 17.83 17.16 -6.24
C LYS A 151 18.07 17.83 -7.60
N ASN A 152 18.30 17.07 -8.65
CA ASN A 152 18.53 17.56 -10.02
C ASN A 152 17.23 17.57 -10.86
N GLY A 153 16.06 17.42 -10.24
CA GLY A 153 14.76 17.38 -10.92
C GLY A 153 14.44 16.06 -11.65
N GLN A 154 15.38 15.08 -11.66
CA GLN A 154 15.09 13.76 -12.26
C GLN A 154 13.98 13.05 -11.49
N THR A 155 13.15 12.29 -12.21
CA THR A 155 12.16 11.44 -11.58
C THR A 155 12.84 10.26 -10.90
N LEU A 156 12.54 10.07 -9.61
CA LEU A 156 13.00 8.92 -8.84
C LEU A 156 11.97 7.80 -8.94
N SER A 157 12.45 6.56 -8.95
CA SER A 157 11.55 5.42 -8.94
C SER A 157 11.14 5.09 -7.49
N PRO A 158 9.85 5.06 -7.17
CA PRO A 158 9.38 4.56 -5.88
C PRO A 158 9.41 3.03 -5.77
N PHE A 159 9.92 2.35 -6.82
CA PHE A 159 9.89 0.90 -7.02
C PHE A 159 11.28 0.28 -6.99
N ALA A 160 12.18 0.78 -6.15
CA ALA A 160 13.53 0.21 -6.05
C ALA A 160 13.46 -1.29 -5.70
N SER A 161 14.29 -2.11 -6.35
CA SER A 161 14.31 -3.58 -6.22
C SER A 161 13.04 -4.31 -6.69
N VAL A 162 12.07 -3.64 -7.28
CA VAL A 162 10.98 -4.32 -8.02
C VAL A 162 11.56 -4.88 -9.32
N VAL A 163 11.32 -6.16 -9.56
CA VAL A 163 11.88 -6.85 -10.73
C VAL A 163 11.04 -6.55 -11.97
N TRP A 164 11.54 -5.68 -12.85
CA TRP A 164 10.89 -5.33 -14.11
C TRP A 164 11.27 -6.26 -15.27
N GLU A 165 12.52 -6.64 -15.31
CA GLU A 165 13.10 -7.48 -16.35
C GLU A 165 14.20 -8.33 -15.73
N ALA A 166 14.09 -9.64 -15.83
CA ALA A 166 15.20 -10.54 -15.57
C ALA A 166 14.99 -11.84 -16.31
N SER A 167 16.05 -12.38 -16.86
CA SER A 167 16.05 -13.71 -17.45
C SER A 167 15.63 -14.74 -16.41
N GLY A 168 14.47 -15.37 -16.63
CA GLY A 168 13.97 -16.44 -15.78
C GLY A 168 13.29 -16.02 -14.46
N GLN A 169 13.09 -14.73 -14.18
CA GLN A 169 12.37 -14.23 -13.01
C GLN A 169 11.00 -13.64 -13.37
N ARG A 170 10.12 -13.56 -12.38
CA ARG A 170 8.81 -12.95 -12.53
C ARG A 170 8.96 -11.45 -12.83
N LYS A 171 8.26 -11.01 -13.85
CA LYS A 171 8.28 -9.64 -14.32
C LYS A 171 7.12 -8.88 -13.70
N CYS A 172 7.37 -7.74 -13.07
CA CYS A 172 6.31 -6.83 -12.65
C CYS A 172 5.72 -6.12 -13.87
N VAL A 173 4.40 -6.10 -13.96
CA VAL A 173 3.65 -5.44 -15.03
C VAL A 173 2.87 -4.27 -14.46
N ILE A 174 2.89 -3.15 -15.15
CA ILE A 174 2.08 -1.96 -14.85
C ILE A 174 0.84 -2.00 -15.72
N ARG A 175 -0.34 -2.13 -15.12
CA ARG A 175 -1.61 -2.04 -15.82
C ARG A 175 -2.17 -0.63 -15.72
N VAL A 176 -2.56 -0.07 -16.85
CA VAL A 176 -3.09 1.30 -16.94
C VAL A 176 -4.40 1.31 -17.72
N PRO A 177 -5.25 2.33 -17.55
CA PRO A 177 -6.45 2.49 -18.38
C PRO A 177 -6.09 2.54 -19.87
N LYS A 178 -7.00 2.08 -20.71
CA LYS A 178 -6.82 2.03 -22.18
C LYS A 178 -6.39 3.39 -22.72
N GLY A 179 -5.36 3.39 -23.56
CA GLY A 179 -4.82 4.59 -24.21
C GLY A 179 -3.98 5.48 -23.29
N LYS A 180 -3.56 5.00 -22.11
CA LYS A 180 -2.82 5.82 -21.14
C LYS A 180 -1.33 5.52 -21.07
N THR A 181 -0.84 4.50 -21.73
CA THR A 181 0.59 4.10 -21.68
C THR A 181 1.51 5.30 -21.95
N GLU A 182 1.27 6.05 -23.02
CA GLU A 182 2.12 7.19 -23.40
C GLU A 182 2.11 8.30 -22.33
N SER A 183 0.93 8.63 -21.79
CA SER A 183 0.83 9.66 -20.74
C SER A 183 1.56 9.27 -19.45
N PHE A 184 1.63 7.98 -19.14
CA PHE A 184 2.44 7.47 -18.01
C PHE A 184 3.93 7.61 -18.30
N LEU A 185 4.38 7.19 -19.48
CA LEU A 185 5.79 7.30 -19.88
C LEU A 185 6.25 8.76 -19.85
N GLU A 186 5.47 9.66 -20.44
CA GLU A 186 5.76 11.09 -20.48
C GLU A 186 5.86 11.69 -19.07
N LYS A 187 4.82 11.48 -18.26
CA LYS A 187 4.76 12.05 -16.91
C LYS A 187 5.88 11.54 -15.99
N TRP A 188 6.25 10.26 -16.15
CA TRP A 188 7.33 9.66 -15.37
C TRP A 188 8.71 9.88 -15.97
N GLN A 189 8.80 10.51 -17.13
CA GLN A 189 10.03 10.74 -17.88
C GLN A 189 10.76 9.41 -18.19
N TRP A 190 9.99 8.37 -18.47
CA TRP A 190 10.51 7.08 -18.87
C TRP A 190 10.65 7.02 -20.39
N SER A 191 11.74 6.44 -20.84
CA SER A 191 12.00 6.25 -22.27
C SER A 191 11.05 5.21 -22.88
N ALA A 192 10.81 5.30 -24.18
CA ALA A 192 9.85 4.45 -24.91
C ALA A 192 10.15 2.94 -24.80
N ASP A 193 11.40 2.53 -24.58
CA ASP A 193 11.77 1.13 -24.34
C ASP A 193 11.10 0.55 -23.09
N LYS A 194 10.65 1.39 -22.16
CA LYS A 194 9.90 0.97 -20.97
C LYS A 194 8.42 0.66 -21.25
N ALA A 195 7.93 0.93 -22.47
CA ALA A 195 6.54 0.61 -22.84
C ALA A 195 6.21 -0.89 -22.67
N SER A 196 7.20 -1.78 -22.84
CA SER A 196 7.04 -3.22 -22.61
C SER A 196 6.67 -3.61 -21.17
N ARG A 197 6.78 -2.68 -20.22
CA ARG A 197 6.35 -2.87 -18.82
C ARG A 197 4.88 -2.62 -18.60
N PHE A 198 4.19 -2.05 -19.60
CA PHE A 198 2.81 -1.63 -19.49
C PHE A 198 1.87 -2.61 -20.19
N GLU A 199 0.71 -2.82 -19.59
CA GLU A 199 -0.45 -3.47 -20.19
C GLU A 199 -1.66 -2.54 -20.06
N GLU A 200 -2.41 -2.38 -21.15
CA GLU A 200 -3.65 -1.59 -21.10
C GLU A 200 -4.83 -2.45 -20.67
N ILE A 201 -5.65 -1.92 -19.78
CA ILE A 201 -6.85 -2.59 -19.29
C ILE A 201 -7.90 -2.54 -20.40
N THR A 202 -8.20 -3.69 -21.02
CA THR A 202 -9.16 -3.80 -22.14
C THR A 202 -10.61 -4.00 -21.69
N HIS A 203 -10.82 -4.40 -20.43
CA HIS A 203 -12.15 -4.62 -19.85
C HIS A 203 -12.31 -3.77 -18.59
N ARG A 204 -13.53 -3.26 -18.34
CA ARG A 204 -13.82 -2.61 -17.06
C ARG A 204 -13.54 -3.60 -15.95
N VAL A 205 -12.57 -3.27 -15.09
CA VAL A 205 -12.44 -3.91 -13.80
C VAL A 205 -13.69 -3.44 -13.03
N SER A 206 -14.67 -4.32 -12.85
CA SER A 206 -15.77 -4.05 -11.95
C SER A 206 -15.16 -3.77 -10.58
N ALA A 207 -15.43 -2.59 -10.03
CA ALA A 207 -15.08 -2.28 -8.65
C ALA A 207 -15.68 -3.37 -7.74
N PRO A 208 -14.95 -3.81 -6.70
CA PRO A 208 -15.44 -4.78 -5.73
C PRO A 208 -16.62 -4.23 -4.93
#